data_d73addf394bc09180d17f34724a2ee81
#
_entry.id   d73addf394bc09180d17f34724a2ee81
#
_cell.length_a   1.000
_cell.length_b   1.000
_cell.length_c   1.000
_cell.angle_alpha   90.00
_cell.angle_beta   90.00
_cell.angle_gamma   90.00
#
_symmetry.space_group_name_H-M   'P 1'
#
loop_
_entity.id
_entity.type
_entity.pdbx_description
1 polymer ?
#
loop_
_entity_poly.entity_id
_entity_poly.type
_entity_poly.pdbx_seq_one_letter_code
_entity_poly.pdbx_strand_id
1 'polypeptide(L)'
;MTNNRLNIGLFICHLDNEYANEICKGAEYAAKELDVNLIVFPGMFLNASFNDPENEIYDYQYNSVFYYAKKENLDALIVSVGTIASFISQKSIEAFLDTFKDIPILTLESKVSGYPCLQTDSTAGLRDAIEHLIIHHNRKHICFVAGRKTNEDALERLNVYRTTMKAHNIPITEDMIVYGDYSEYSREIVGKLLDDNPDADAIIFSNDQMAIGGYQELKSRNIRIGADISVIGFDNSPGSVTMVPPLTTVNANTPALGYRAVGKIIQDIKAGEFCSSVLDSHFVKRLSCGCSLHENTEHMPIDNSSTVTDILEYCDDSILGNIKNSFFGTIVLDQINSIWKDIIEIAVLPKAKPYPKNLIVDKLM
;
A
#
# COMPACT_ATOMS: atom_id res chain seq x y z
N MET A 1 -34.94 -2.54 22.88
CA MET A 1 -34.62 -2.45 21.44
C MET A 1 -33.31 -3.20 21.26
N THR A 2 -33.33 -4.38 20.68
CA THR A 2 -32.12 -5.10 20.34
C THR A 2 -31.45 -4.30 19.20
N ASN A 3 -30.38 -3.62 19.53
CA ASN A 3 -29.54 -2.92 18.53
C ASN A 3 -28.92 -4.03 17.67
N ASN A 4 -29.56 -4.33 16.53
CA ASN A 4 -29.12 -5.41 15.66
C ASN A 4 -28.00 -4.82 14.79
N ARG A 5 -26.75 -4.86 15.31
CA ARG A 5 -25.56 -4.46 14.55
C ARG A 5 -25.46 -5.35 13.30
N LEU A 6 -25.11 -4.74 12.19
CA LEU A 6 -24.80 -5.49 10.96
C LEU A 6 -23.55 -6.33 11.19
N ASN A 7 -23.57 -7.57 10.70
CA ASN A 7 -22.45 -8.48 10.70
C ASN A 7 -21.79 -8.48 9.31
N ILE A 8 -20.61 -7.89 9.22
CA ILE A 8 -19.85 -7.80 7.97
C ILE A 8 -18.72 -8.83 7.99
N GLY A 9 -18.72 -9.75 7.05
CA GLY A 9 -17.63 -10.71 6.86
C GLY A 9 -16.49 -10.11 6.04
N LEU A 10 -15.25 -10.48 6.33
CA LEU A 10 -14.07 -10.16 5.53
C LEU A 10 -13.29 -11.44 5.24
N PHE A 11 -13.25 -11.85 3.96
CA PHE A 11 -12.36 -12.92 3.49
C PHE A 11 -11.02 -12.33 3.10
N ILE A 12 -9.94 -12.84 3.70
CA ILE A 12 -8.58 -12.40 3.46
C ILE A 12 -7.61 -13.56 3.72
N CYS A 13 -6.43 -13.54 3.13
CA CYS A 13 -5.41 -14.54 3.44
C CYS A 13 -4.15 -13.90 4.03
N HIS A 14 -3.34 -14.73 4.72
CA HIS A 14 -2.03 -14.33 5.23
C HIS A 14 -2.06 -13.08 6.12
N LEU A 15 -2.72 -13.15 7.28
CA LEU A 15 -2.77 -12.04 8.26
C LEU A 15 -1.39 -11.65 8.82
N ASP A 16 -0.40 -12.51 8.68
CA ASP A 16 1.01 -12.24 8.97
C ASP A 16 1.69 -11.33 7.93
N ASN A 17 1.07 -11.17 6.74
CA ASN A 17 1.52 -10.24 5.73
C ASN A 17 1.07 -8.81 6.06
N GLU A 18 1.99 -7.84 5.96
CA GLU A 18 1.71 -6.42 6.23
C GLU A 18 0.53 -5.88 5.42
N TYR A 19 0.42 -6.23 4.14
CA TYR A 19 -0.64 -5.75 3.25
C TYR A 19 -2.03 -6.20 3.72
N ALA A 20 -2.21 -7.49 4.01
CA ALA A 20 -3.47 -8.03 4.52
C ALA A 20 -3.82 -7.44 5.90
N ASN A 21 -2.81 -7.25 6.75
CA ASN A 21 -2.98 -6.65 8.07
C ASN A 21 -3.46 -5.21 7.99
N GLU A 22 -2.92 -4.39 7.06
CA GLU A 22 -3.34 -3.01 6.87
C GLU A 22 -4.79 -2.90 6.37
N ILE A 23 -5.24 -3.80 5.48
CA ILE A 23 -6.67 -3.89 5.09
C ILE A 23 -7.54 -4.18 6.32
N CYS A 24 -7.15 -5.17 7.14
CA CYS A 24 -7.89 -5.52 8.34
C CYS A 24 -7.97 -4.37 9.35
N LYS A 25 -6.87 -3.65 9.59
CA LYS A 25 -6.85 -2.46 10.47
C LYS A 25 -7.82 -1.38 10.00
N GLY A 26 -7.79 -1.07 8.70
CA GLY A 26 -8.74 -0.11 8.12
C GLY A 26 -10.20 -0.55 8.28
N ALA A 27 -10.49 -1.81 8.00
CA ALA A 27 -11.82 -2.39 8.15
C ALA A 27 -12.29 -2.40 9.62
N GLU A 28 -11.39 -2.74 10.56
CA GLU A 28 -11.66 -2.71 12.01
C GLU A 28 -11.99 -1.30 12.50
N TYR A 29 -11.23 -0.30 12.02
CA TYR A 29 -11.49 1.08 12.38
C TYR A 29 -12.88 1.55 11.91
N ALA A 30 -13.22 1.26 10.64
CA ALA A 30 -14.53 1.57 10.08
C ALA A 30 -15.67 0.85 10.84
N ALA A 31 -15.46 -0.42 11.20
CA ALA A 31 -16.45 -1.19 11.92
C ALA A 31 -16.75 -0.60 13.31
N LYS A 32 -15.71 -0.11 14.01
CA LYS A 32 -15.87 0.59 15.30
C LYS A 32 -16.61 1.91 15.14
N GLU A 33 -16.27 2.70 14.13
CA GLU A 33 -16.89 4.01 13.88
C GLU A 33 -18.36 3.89 13.46
N LEU A 34 -18.65 2.89 12.61
CA LEU A 34 -20.00 2.68 12.06
C LEU A 34 -20.89 1.78 12.91
N ASP A 35 -20.42 1.36 14.08
CA ASP A 35 -21.11 0.49 15.05
C ASP A 35 -21.62 -0.82 14.42
N VAL A 36 -20.75 -1.51 13.67
CA VAL A 36 -21.02 -2.83 13.05
C VAL A 36 -20.06 -3.88 13.62
N ASN A 37 -20.41 -5.16 13.46
CA ASN A 37 -19.53 -6.27 13.77
C ASN A 37 -18.71 -6.61 12.53
N LEU A 38 -17.38 -6.68 12.65
CA LEU A 38 -16.50 -7.22 11.64
C LEU A 38 -16.07 -8.63 12.03
N ILE A 39 -16.32 -9.58 11.13
CA ILE A 39 -15.92 -10.98 11.30
C ILE A 39 -14.89 -11.32 10.23
N VAL A 40 -13.63 -11.44 10.63
CA VAL A 40 -12.54 -11.77 9.71
C VAL A 40 -12.45 -13.28 9.56
N PHE A 41 -12.37 -13.77 8.33
CA PHE A 41 -12.16 -15.16 7.96
C PHE A 41 -10.76 -15.28 7.33
N PRO A 42 -9.72 -15.57 8.13
CA PRO A 42 -8.35 -15.65 7.65
C PRO A 42 -8.11 -17.03 7.04
N GLY A 43 -8.05 -17.09 5.73
CA GLY A 43 -7.70 -18.29 4.98
C GLY A 43 -6.30 -18.22 4.38
N MET A 44 -6.08 -19.09 3.41
CA MET A 44 -4.90 -19.16 2.58
C MET A 44 -5.27 -18.90 1.11
N PHE A 45 -4.29 -18.81 0.21
CA PHE A 45 -4.55 -18.72 -1.22
C PHE A 45 -5.43 -19.88 -1.70
N LEU A 46 -6.39 -19.59 -2.56
CA LEU A 46 -7.20 -20.64 -3.18
C LEU A 46 -6.36 -21.41 -4.20
N ASN A 47 -6.37 -22.74 -4.10
CA ASN A 47 -5.67 -23.68 -4.99
C ASN A 47 -4.19 -23.32 -5.21
N ALA A 48 -3.53 -22.82 -4.19
CA ALA A 48 -2.10 -22.59 -4.28
C ALA A 48 -1.39 -23.94 -4.39
N SER A 49 -0.62 -24.13 -5.46
CA SER A 49 0.42 -25.14 -5.51
C SER A 49 1.72 -24.41 -5.22
N PHE A 50 2.16 -24.45 -3.99
CA PHE A 50 3.42 -23.85 -3.58
C PHE A 50 4.62 -24.72 -3.96
N ASN A 51 5.82 -24.14 -3.84
CA ASN A 51 7.07 -24.86 -4.07
C ASN A 51 7.48 -25.77 -2.88
N ASP A 52 6.61 -25.97 -1.92
CA ASP A 52 6.82 -26.87 -0.78
C ASP A 52 5.74 -27.97 -0.75
N PRO A 53 5.94 -29.08 -1.46
CA PRO A 53 4.95 -30.16 -1.58
C PRO A 53 4.62 -30.85 -0.24
N GLU A 54 5.45 -30.71 0.79
CA GLU A 54 5.24 -31.39 2.06
C GLU A 54 4.28 -30.65 2.99
N ASN A 55 4.27 -29.31 2.94
CA ASN A 55 3.38 -28.48 3.77
C ASN A 55 2.08 -28.08 3.06
N GLU A 56 2.10 -27.94 1.74
CA GLU A 56 0.99 -27.44 0.92
C GLU A 56 -0.21 -28.37 0.80
N ILE A 57 0.02 -29.67 0.98
CA ILE A 57 -1.03 -30.69 0.86
C ILE A 57 -2.22 -30.41 1.81
N TYR A 58 -1.98 -29.65 2.88
CA TYR A 58 -2.96 -29.38 3.92
C TYR A 58 -3.50 -27.93 3.92
N ASP A 59 -2.96 -27.03 3.11
CA ASP A 59 -3.35 -25.61 3.09
C ASP A 59 -4.82 -25.39 2.74
N TYR A 60 -5.42 -26.29 1.92
CA TYR A 60 -6.86 -26.25 1.65
C TYR A 60 -7.71 -26.35 2.92
N GLN A 61 -7.20 -26.94 4.00
CA GLN A 61 -7.92 -27.09 5.27
C GLN A 61 -8.14 -25.74 5.95
N TYR A 62 -7.19 -24.80 5.80
CA TYR A 62 -7.36 -23.44 6.31
C TYR A 62 -8.52 -22.73 5.61
N ASN A 63 -8.75 -23.00 4.33
CA ASN A 63 -9.83 -22.40 3.55
C ASN A 63 -11.23 -22.92 3.95
N SER A 64 -11.31 -23.96 4.77
CA SER A 64 -12.58 -24.38 5.38
C SER A 64 -13.22 -23.26 6.21
N VAL A 65 -12.44 -22.29 6.71
CA VAL A 65 -12.94 -21.12 7.45
C VAL A 65 -13.94 -20.31 6.63
N PHE A 66 -13.76 -20.19 5.31
CA PHE A 66 -14.65 -19.43 4.44
C PHE A 66 -16.08 -19.98 4.42
N TYR A 67 -16.25 -21.31 4.55
CA TYR A 67 -17.57 -21.96 4.53
C TYR A 67 -18.39 -21.76 5.82
N TYR A 68 -17.83 -21.09 6.85
CA TYR A 68 -18.60 -20.61 8.00
C TYR A 68 -19.36 -19.32 7.70
N ALA A 69 -19.02 -18.61 6.61
CA ALA A 69 -19.78 -17.46 6.14
C ALA A 69 -21.11 -17.93 5.55
N LYS A 70 -22.21 -17.52 6.17
CA LYS A 70 -23.58 -17.90 5.77
C LYS A 70 -24.53 -16.72 5.95
N LYS A 71 -25.61 -16.70 5.19
CA LYS A 71 -26.64 -15.66 5.29
C LYS A 71 -27.27 -15.56 6.69
N GLU A 72 -27.25 -16.66 7.45
CA GLU A 72 -27.78 -16.69 8.81
C GLU A 72 -26.90 -15.94 9.81
N ASN A 73 -25.63 -15.71 9.50
CA ASN A 73 -24.66 -15.06 10.39
C ASN A 73 -24.03 -13.78 9.82
N LEU A 74 -24.21 -13.50 8.53
CA LEU A 74 -23.65 -12.31 7.86
C LEU A 74 -24.73 -11.54 7.10
N ASP A 75 -24.70 -10.22 7.22
CA ASP A 75 -25.52 -9.29 6.44
C ASP A 75 -24.82 -8.92 5.12
N ALA A 76 -23.48 -8.95 5.08
CA ALA A 76 -22.66 -8.74 3.90
C ALA A 76 -21.30 -9.39 4.00
N LEU A 77 -20.62 -9.54 2.85
CA LEU A 77 -19.31 -10.14 2.73
C LEU A 77 -18.38 -9.24 1.88
N ILE A 78 -17.23 -8.91 2.41
CA ILE A 78 -16.12 -8.27 1.71
C ILE A 78 -15.11 -9.36 1.39
N VAL A 79 -14.64 -9.42 0.13
CA VAL A 79 -13.69 -10.45 -0.31
C VAL A 79 -12.46 -9.77 -0.91
N SER A 80 -11.30 -9.91 -0.25
CA SER A 80 -10.01 -9.45 -0.77
C SER A 80 -9.51 -10.43 -1.84
N VAL A 81 -9.98 -10.21 -3.07
CA VAL A 81 -9.70 -11.08 -4.23
C VAL A 81 -8.22 -11.06 -4.56
N GLY A 82 -7.57 -9.89 -4.51
CA GLY A 82 -6.13 -9.75 -4.75
C GLY A 82 -5.28 -10.62 -3.82
N THR A 83 -5.74 -10.83 -2.55
CA THR A 83 -5.02 -11.68 -1.61
C THR A 83 -5.36 -13.15 -1.75
N ILE A 84 -6.64 -13.54 -1.91
CA ILE A 84 -7.05 -14.95 -1.87
C ILE A 84 -6.96 -15.68 -3.24
N ALA A 85 -7.02 -14.92 -4.35
CA ALA A 85 -7.19 -15.51 -5.69
C ALA A 85 -5.93 -15.47 -6.57
N SER A 86 -4.76 -15.16 -6.00
CA SER A 86 -3.50 -15.00 -6.75
C SER A 86 -3.09 -16.21 -7.61
N PHE A 87 -3.62 -17.41 -7.34
CA PHE A 87 -3.23 -18.67 -7.98
C PHE A 87 -4.36 -19.33 -8.78
N ILE A 88 -5.50 -18.68 -8.92
CA ILE A 88 -6.65 -19.25 -9.62
C ILE A 88 -7.07 -18.36 -10.79
N SER A 89 -7.79 -18.99 -11.74
CA SER A 89 -8.36 -18.27 -12.88
C SER A 89 -9.55 -17.41 -12.47
N GLN A 90 -9.88 -16.42 -13.31
CA GLN A 90 -11.09 -15.60 -13.16
C GLN A 90 -12.36 -16.46 -13.04
N LYS A 91 -12.48 -17.51 -13.85
CA LYS A 91 -13.60 -18.46 -13.78
C LYS A 91 -13.66 -19.21 -12.45
N SER A 92 -12.52 -19.50 -11.85
CA SER A 92 -12.45 -20.23 -10.57
C SER A 92 -12.85 -19.34 -9.40
N ILE A 93 -12.45 -18.05 -9.40
CA ILE A 93 -12.89 -17.12 -8.36
C ILE A 93 -14.38 -16.79 -8.51
N GLU A 94 -14.91 -16.66 -9.71
CA GLU A 94 -16.35 -16.51 -9.95
C GLU A 94 -17.12 -17.68 -9.32
N ALA A 95 -16.72 -18.93 -9.62
CA ALA A 95 -17.34 -20.12 -9.06
C ALA A 95 -17.23 -20.21 -7.53
N PHE A 96 -16.13 -19.73 -6.95
CA PHE A 96 -15.97 -19.64 -5.50
C PHE A 96 -16.93 -18.62 -4.88
N LEU A 97 -17.03 -17.41 -5.44
CA LEU A 97 -17.94 -16.38 -4.95
C LEU A 97 -19.41 -16.78 -5.11
N ASP A 98 -19.77 -17.52 -6.16
CA ASP A 98 -21.12 -18.02 -6.38
C ASP A 98 -21.60 -18.95 -5.25
N THR A 99 -20.70 -19.56 -4.48
CA THR A 99 -21.10 -20.35 -3.29
C THR A 99 -21.67 -19.48 -2.17
N PHE A 100 -21.43 -18.17 -2.20
CA PHE A 100 -21.87 -17.20 -1.21
C PHE A 100 -22.88 -16.16 -1.76
N LYS A 101 -23.44 -16.40 -2.95
CA LYS A 101 -24.31 -15.45 -3.68
C LYS A 101 -25.57 -15.01 -2.92
N ASP A 102 -25.99 -15.75 -1.88
CA ASP A 102 -27.10 -15.36 -1.01
C ASP A 102 -26.76 -14.22 -0.03
N ILE A 103 -25.48 -13.86 0.07
CA ILE A 103 -24.95 -12.76 0.86
C ILE A 103 -24.54 -11.65 -0.10
N PRO A 104 -24.87 -10.38 0.13
CA PRO A 104 -24.31 -9.26 -0.63
C PRO A 104 -22.77 -9.26 -0.57
N ILE A 105 -22.11 -9.24 -1.74
CA ILE A 105 -20.65 -9.33 -1.84
C ILE A 105 -20.08 -8.04 -2.43
N LEU A 106 -19.00 -7.54 -1.83
CA LEU A 106 -18.09 -6.53 -2.38
C LEU A 106 -16.70 -7.15 -2.54
N THR A 107 -16.15 -7.14 -3.73
CA THR A 107 -14.76 -7.57 -3.96
C THR A 107 -13.79 -6.41 -3.77
N LEU A 108 -12.56 -6.71 -3.34
CA LEU A 108 -11.47 -5.75 -3.26
C LEU A 108 -10.39 -6.09 -4.28
N GLU A 109 -9.69 -5.05 -4.72
CA GLU A 109 -8.49 -5.10 -5.56
C GLU A 109 -8.80 -5.52 -6.99
N SER A 110 -9.11 -6.77 -7.23
CA SER A 110 -9.35 -7.32 -8.57
C SER A 110 -10.84 -7.47 -8.88
N LYS A 111 -11.22 -7.11 -10.10
CA LYS A 111 -12.60 -7.25 -10.60
C LYS A 111 -12.97 -8.71 -10.77
N VAL A 112 -14.16 -9.05 -10.35
CA VAL A 112 -14.80 -10.34 -10.67
C VAL A 112 -16.13 -10.06 -11.37
N SER A 113 -16.36 -10.72 -12.50
CA SER A 113 -17.57 -10.51 -13.29
C SER A 113 -18.84 -10.77 -12.45
N GLY A 114 -19.78 -9.84 -12.52
CA GLY A 114 -21.04 -9.92 -11.76
C GLY A 114 -20.98 -9.41 -10.31
N TYR A 115 -19.80 -8.99 -9.81
CA TYR A 115 -19.63 -8.48 -8.46
C TYR A 115 -19.11 -7.03 -8.46
N PRO A 116 -19.62 -6.14 -7.58
CA PRO A 116 -19.07 -4.80 -7.39
C PRO A 116 -17.67 -4.92 -6.81
N CYS A 117 -16.79 -4.00 -7.19
CA CYS A 117 -15.39 -4.01 -6.78
C CYS A 117 -14.97 -2.63 -6.27
N LEU A 118 -14.21 -2.62 -5.18
CA LEU A 118 -13.44 -1.48 -4.73
C LEU A 118 -11.97 -1.73 -5.04
N GLN A 119 -11.40 -0.88 -5.90
CA GLN A 119 -10.01 -0.99 -6.36
C GLN A 119 -9.20 0.23 -5.97
N THR A 120 -7.89 0.10 -6.02
CA THR A 120 -6.96 1.23 -6.03
C THR A 120 -6.49 1.47 -7.47
N ASP A 121 -6.50 2.73 -7.92
CA ASP A 121 -5.87 3.11 -9.20
C ASP A 121 -4.35 2.96 -9.07
N SER A 122 -3.80 1.95 -9.73
CA SER A 122 -2.34 1.71 -9.75
C SER A 122 -1.61 2.63 -10.72
N THR A 123 -2.31 3.41 -11.54
CA THR A 123 -1.72 4.04 -12.72
C THR A 123 -1.08 5.40 -12.44
N ALA A 124 -1.78 6.30 -11.76
CA ALA A 124 -1.33 7.67 -11.56
C ALA A 124 -0.05 7.72 -10.71
N GLY A 125 -0.09 7.17 -9.49
CA GLY A 125 1.07 7.20 -8.59
C GLY A 125 2.30 6.49 -9.14
N LEU A 126 2.13 5.36 -9.87
CA LEU A 126 3.26 4.65 -10.49
C LEU A 126 3.83 5.43 -11.69
N ARG A 127 2.99 6.07 -12.50
CA ARG A 127 3.45 6.96 -13.57
C ARG A 127 4.30 8.09 -13.01
N ASP A 128 3.81 8.79 -12.00
CA ASP A 128 4.52 9.90 -11.35
C ASP A 128 5.88 9.43 -10.80
N ALA A 129 5.93 8.22 -10.22
CA ALA A 129 7.16 7.64 -9.71
C ALA A 129 8.18 7.33 -10.83
N ILE A 130 7.73 6.79 -11.98
CA ILE A 130 8.58 6.53 -13.14
C ILE A 130 9.08 7.84 -13.76
N GLU A 131 8.17 8.80 -13.95
CA GLU A 131 8.52 10.13 -14.48
C GLU A 131 9.49 10.86 -13.58
N HIS A 132 9.37 10.71 -12.26
CA HIS A 132 10.33 11.24 -11.30
C HIS A 132 11.74 10.68 -11.52
N LEU A 133 11.89 9.37 -11.75
CA LEU A 133 13.20 8.77 -12.10
C LEU A 133 13.77 9.33 -13.40
N ILE A 134 12.94 9.47 -14.42
CA ILE A 134 13.35 9.92 -15.75
C ILE A 134 13.72 11.41 -15.74
N ILE A 135 12.85 12.25 -15.18
CA ILE A 135 12.96 13.72 -15.29
C ILE A 135 13.92 14.28 -14.24
N HIS A 136 13.79 13.87 -12.97
CA HIS A 136 14.57 14.43 -11.88
C HIS A 136 15.92 13.74 -11.68
N HIS A 137 16.00 12.41 -11.92
CA HIS A 137 17.23 11.64 -11.73
C HIS A 137 17.90 11.24 -13.05
N ASN A 138 17.31 11.61 -14.21
CA ASN A 138 17.82 11.30 -15.55
C ASN A 138 18.14 9.80 -15.74
N ARG A 139 17.33 8.91 -15.11
CA ARG A 139 17.48 7.45 -15.24
C ARG A 139 16.97 6.99 -16.60
N LYS A 140 17.70 6.07 -17.22
CA LYS A 140 17.41 5.60 -18.59
C LYS A 140 17.40 4.09 -18.74
N HIS A 141 18.10 3.36 -17.87
CA HIS A 141 18.10 1.90 -17.83
C HIS A 141 17.30 1.41 -16.62
N ILE A 142 16.00 1.64 -16.67
CA ILE A 142 15.07 1.36 -15.57
C ILE A 142 14.55 -0.07 -15.73
N CYS A 143 14.94 -0.97 -14.85
CA CYS A 143 14.43 -2.34 -14.80
C CYS A 143 13.14 -2.45 -14.00
N PHE A 144 12.35 -3.50 -14.23
CA PHE A 144 11.07 -3.72 -13.56
C PHE A 144 10.95 -5.14 -13.01
N VAL A 145 10.69 -5.24 -11.72
CA VAL A 145 10.35 -6.50 -11.05
C VAL A 145 8.83 -6.57 -10.93
N ALA A 146 8.20 -7.24 -11.88
CA ALA A 146 6.76 -7.45 -11.94
C ALA A 146 6.30 -8.47 -10.90
N GLY A 147 5.02 -8.41 -10.55
CA GLY A 147 4.37 -9.50 -9.84
C GLY A 147 4.04 -10.68 -10.75
N ARG A 148 3.20 -11.60 -10.30
CA ARG A 148 2.84 -12.81 -11.04
C ARG A 148 2.10 -12.50 -12.33
N LYS A 149 2.40 -13.23 -13.39
CA LYS A 149 1.76 -13.09 -14.72
C LYS A 149 0.26 -13.34 -14.73
N THR A 150 -0.26 -14.02 -13.72
CA THR A 150 -1.68 -14.34 -13.55
C THR A 150 -2.44 -13.27 -12.76
N ASN A 151 -1.74 -12.30 -12.16
CA ASN A 151 -2.33 -11.25 -11.36
C ASN A 151 -2.61 -10.00 -12.22
N GLU A 152 -3.86 -9.53 -12.23
CA GLU A 152 -4.27 -8.38 -13.05
C GLU A 152 -3.57 -7.08 -12.63
N ASP A 153 -3.39 -6.83 -11.33
CA ASP A 153 -2.69 -5.64 -10.83
C ASP A 153 -1.22 -5.63 -11.26
N ALA A 154 -0.57 -6.83 -11.28
CA ALA A 154 0.80 -6.95 -11.78
C ALA A 154 0.90 -6.59 -13.27
N LEU A 155 -0.08 -7.04 -14.05
CA LEU A 155 -0.13 -6.74 -15.49
C LEU A 155 -0.43 -5.26 -15.74
N GLU A 156 -1.31 -4.65 -14.95
CA GLU A 156 -1.61 -3.22 -15.03
C GLU A 156 -0.36 -2.39 -14.71
N ARG A 157 0.32 -2.66 -13.59
CA ARG A 157 1.57 -1.97 -13.22
C ARG A 157 2.66 -2.13 -14.27
N LEU A 158 2.83 -3.32 -14.83
CA LEU A 158 3.76 -3.56 -15.93
C LEU A 158 3.38 -2.77 -17.19
N ASN A 159 2.08 -2.65 -17.50
CA ASN A 159 1.61 -1.84 -18.62
C ASN A 159 1.86 -0.35 -18.39
N VAL A 160 1.68 0.17 -17.16
CA VAL A 160 2.03 1.55 -16.79
C VAL A 160 3.53 1.80 -17.02
N TYR A 161 4.39 0.90 -16.56
CA TYR A 161 5.83 0.99 -16.81
C TYR A 161 6.12 1.06 -18.31
N ARG A 162 5.63 0.11 -19.11
CA ARG A 162 5.87 0.06 -20.56
C ARG A 162 5.37 1.32 -21.29
N THR A 163 4.16 1.79 -20.93
CA THR A 163 3.56 2.97 -21.59
C THR A 163 4.28 4.26 -21.22
N THR A 164 4.71 4.41 -19.96
CA THR A 164 5.45 5.60 -19.50
C THR A 164 6.83 5.66 -20.10
N MET A 165 7.59 4.55 -20.11
CA MET A 165 8.91 4.48 -20.77
C MET A 165 8.81 4.82 -22.26
N LYS A 166 7.79 4.28 -22.95
CA LYS A 166 7.53 4.58 -24.36
C LYS A 166 7.20 6.06 -24.59
N ALA A 167 6.40 6.68 -23.72
CA ALA A 167 6.05 8.10 -23.80
C ALA A 167 7.29 9.00 -23.70
N HIS A 168 8.31 8.58 -22.95
CA HIS A 168 9.60 9.28 -22.83
C HIS A 168 10.66 8.83 -23.84
N ASN A 169 10.30 7.99 -24.82
CA ASN A 169 11.21 7.44 -25.85
C ASN A 169 12.40 6.65 -25.25
N ILE A 170 12.20 6.00 -24.10
CA ILE A 170 13.19 5.13 -23.47
C ILE A 170 12.92 3.69 -23.92
N PRO A 171 13.90 3.01 -24.57
CA PRO A 171 13.70 1.64 -25.03
C PRO A 171 13.61 0.67 -23.85
N ILE A 172 12.81 -0.37 -24.02
CA ILE A 172 12.69 -1.49 -23.09
C ILE A 172 13.01 -2.77 -23.85
N THR A 173 13.80 -3.64 -23.25
CA THR A 173 14.04 -5.00 -23.69
C THR A 173 13.40 -5.99 -22.70
N GLU A 174 13.09 -7.21 -23.12
CA GLU A 174 12.40 -8.18 -22.26
C GLU A 174 13.26 -8.67 -21.09
N ASP A 175 14.57 -8.61 -21.18
CA ASP A 175 15.55 -8.90 -20.12
C ASP A 175 15.55 -7.84 -19.00
N MET A 176 15.03 -6.64 -19.24
CA MET A 176 14.81 -5.62 -18.22
C MET A 176 13.60 -5.94 -17.31
N ILE A 177 12.83 -6.99 -17.59
CA ILE A 177 11.61 -7.35 -16.88
C ILE A 177 11.72 -8.76 -16.32
N VAL A 178 11.61 -8.88 -14.98
CA VAL A 178 11.53 -10.18 -14.31
C VAL A 178 10.23 -10.27 -13.51
N TYR A 179 9.83 -11.51 -13.19
CA TYR A 179 8.57 -11.78 -12.49
C TYR A 179 8.86 -12.39 -11.13
N GLY A 180 8.41 -11.74 -10.08
CA GLY A 180 8.41 -12.24 -8.72
C GLY A 180 7.04 -12.72 -8.26
N ASP A 181 6.93 -12.98 -6.98
CA ASP A 181 5.77 -13.58 -6.34
C ASP A 181 5.14 -12.73 -5.22
N TYR A 182 5.52 -11.45 -5.16
CA TYR A 182 5.14 -10.49 -4.13
C TYR A 182 5.78 -10.73 -2.75
N SER A 183 6.68 -11.70 -2.61
CA SER A 183 7.40 -11.98 -1.37
C SER A 183 8.77 -11.29 -1.31
N GLU A 184 9.35 -11.29 -0.10
CA GLU A 184 10.72 -10.80 0.13
C GLU A 184 11.83 -11.71 -0.46
N TYR A 185 11.47 -12.89 -0.97
CA TYR A 185 12.41 -13.86 -1.56
C TYR A 185 12.83 -13.55 -2.99
N SER A 186 12.73 -12.29 -3.40
CA SER A 186 13.08 -11.80 -4.75
C SER A 186 14.58 -11.64 -5.01
N ARG A 187 15.45 -11.90 -4.03
CA ARG A 187 16.89 -11.67 -4.11
C ARG A 187 17.54 -12.33 -5.33
N GLU A 188 17.24 -13.61 -5.58
CA GLU A 188 17.84 -14.38 -6.67
C GLU A 188 17.44 -13.81 -8.06
N ILE A 189 16.15 -13.49 -8.23
CA ILE A 189 15.66 -12.92 -9.50
C ILE A 189 16.22 -11.52 -9.76
N VAL A 190 16.44 -10.72 -8.72
CA VAL A 190 17.12 -9.41 -8.83
C VAL A 190 18.60 -9.59 -9.17
N GLY A 191 19.26 -10.60 -8.58
CA GLY A 191 20.62 -10.96 -8.93
C GLY A 191 20.78 -11.23 -10.43
N LYS A 192 19.90 -12.08 -10.98
CA LYS A 192 19.87 -12.39 -12.41
C LYS A 192 19.54 -11.14 -13.25
N LEU A 193 18.56 -10.33 -12.82
CA LEU A 193 18.21 -9.09 -13.52
C LEU A 193 19.42 -8.16 -13.68
N LEU A 194 20.22 -8.01 -12.62
CA LEU A 194 21.43 -7.17 -12.64
C LEU A 194 22.57 -7.79 -13.48
N ASP A 195 22.67 -9.11 -13.53
CA ASP A 195 23.66 -9.79 -14.36
C ASP A 195 23.34 -9.63 -15.87
N ASP A 196 22.04 -9.69 -16.21
CA ASP A 196 21.55 -9.49 -17.56
C ASP A 196 21.55 -7.99 -17.97
N ASN A 197 21.52 -7.06 -17.00
CA ASN A 197 21.45 -5.60 -17.19
C ASN A 197 22.53 -4.87 -16.38
N PRO A 198 23.81 -4.97 -16.75
CA PRO A 198 24.92 -4.34 -16.01
C PRO A 198 24.86 -2.80 -15.98
N ASP A 199 24.15 -2.19 -16.92
CA ASP A 199 23.96 -0.74 -17.05
C ASP A 199 22.69 -0.24 -16.32
N ALA A 200 21.98 -1.10 -15.57
CA ALA A 200 20.77 -0.72 -14.85
C ALA A 200 21.06 0.45 -13.89
N ASP A 201 20.29 1.51 -14.00
CA ASP A 201 20.41 2.72 -13.16
C ASP A 201 19.21 2.93 -12.24
N ALA A 202 18.14 2.16 -12.44
CA ALA A 202 17.00 2.10 -11.53
C ALA A 202 16.28 0.74 -11.57
N ILE A 203 15.66 0.35 -10.47
CA ILE A 203 14.78 -0.81 -10.37
C ILE A 203 13.46 -0.39 -9.73
N ILE A 204 12.36 -0.73 -10.41
CA ILE A 204 11.00 -0.55 -9.89
C ILE A 204 10.44 -1.92 -9.52
N PHE A 205 9.92 -2.02 -8.32
CA PHE A 205 9.28 -3.22 -7.80
C PHE A 205 7.77 -3.05 -7.79
N SER A 206 7.04 -4.09 -8.19
CA SER A 206 5.58 -4.09 -8.14
C SER A 206 5.02 -4.08 -6.71
N ASN A 207 5.84 -4.34 -5.69
CA ASN A 207 5.50 -4.08 -4.29
C ASN A 207 6.74 -3.88 -3.40
N ASP A 208 6.51 -3.37 -2.19
CA ASP A 208 7.58 -3.08 -1.22
C ASP A 208 8.24 -4.36 -0.68
N GLN A 209 7.50 -5.47 -0.57
CA GLN A 209 8.05 -6.73 -0.07
C GLN A 209 9.14 -7.28 -1.00
N MET A 210 8.92 -7.26 -2.32
CA MET A 210 9.95 -7.63 -3.27
C MET A 210 11.15 -6.67 -3.24
N ALA A 211 10.95 -5.39 -2.92
CA ALA A 211 12.05 -4.45 -2.79
C ALA A 211 13.01 -4.82 -1.64
N ILE A 212 12.54 -5.53 -0.58
CA ILE A 212 13.39 -6.02 0.50
C ILE A 212 14.48 -6.96 -0.03
N GLY A 213 14.09 -7.97 -0.84
CA GLY A 213 15.04 -8.87 -1.49
C GLY A 213 15.98 -8.14 -2.45
N GLY A 214 15.47 -7.13 -3.18
CA GLY A 214 16.26 -6.24 -4.01
C GLY A 214 17.33 -5.49 -3.23
N TYR A 215 16.97 -4.93 -2.07
CA TYR A 215 17.93 -4.26 -1.17
C TYR A 215 19.02 -5.21 -0.66
N GLN A 216 18.66 -6.44 -0.33
CA GLN A 216 19.64 -7.46 0.09
C GLN A 216 20.63 -7.75 -1.03
N GLU A 217 20.16 -7.89 -2.27
CA GLU A 217 21.04 -8.18 -3.41
C GLU A 217 21.94 -6.99 -3.74
N LEU A 218 21.39 -5.76 -3.83
CA LEU A 218 22.18 -4.55 -4.10
C LEU A 218 23.26 -4.35 -3.03
N LYS A 219 22.92 -4.54 -1.76
CA LYS A 219 23.90 -4.45 -0.64
C LYS A 219 24.99 -5.52 -0.76
N SER A 220 24.67 -6.76 -1.15
CA SER A 220 25.65 -7.83 -1.30
C SER A 220 26.66 -7.55 -2.41
N ARG A 221 26.26 -6.78 -3.43
CA ARG A 221 27.11 -6.31 -4.54
C ARG A 221 27.81 -4.97 -4.23
N ASN A 222 27.67 -4.41 -3.02
CA ASN A 222 28.17 -3.08 -2.64
C ASN A 222 27.64 -1.94 -3.53
N ILE A 223 26.45 -2.08 -4.11
CA ILE A 223 25.76 -1.07 -4.90
C ILE A 223 25.02 -0.12 -3.94
N ARG A 224 25.25 1.18 -4.06
CA ARG A 224 24.65 2.21 -3.21
C ARG A 224 23.27 2.56 -3.73
N ILE A 225 22.25 2.17 -2.96
CA ILE A 225 20.85 2.46 -3.28
C ILE A 225 20.61 3.98 -3.23
N GLY A 226 19.98 4.49 -4.27
CA GLY A 226 19.73 5.92 -4.49
C GLY A 226 20.86 6.65 -5.17
N ALA A 227 22.12 6.26 -4.93
CA ALA A 227 23.29 6.88 -5.57
C ALA A 227 23.66 6.18 -6.89
N ASP A 228 23.92 4.88 -6.84
CA ASP A 228 24.31 4.10 -8.02
C ASP A 228 23.05 3.59 -8.74
N ILE A 229 22.13 2.94 -8.03
CA ILE A 229 20.85 2.46 -8.55
C ILE A 229 19.70 3.05 -7.71
N SER A 230 18.74 3.70 -8.37
CA SER A 230 17.49 4.14 -7.76
C SER A 230 16.55 2.97 -7.55
N VAL A 231 15.83 2.95 -6.43
CA VAL A 231 14.84 1.90 -6.13
C VAL A 231 13.49 2.54 -5.81
N ILE A 232 12.44 2.01 -6.42
CA ILE A 232 11.05 2.39 -6.13
C ILE A 232 10.25 1.12 -5.84
N GLY A 233 9.40 1.18 -4.80
CA GLY A 233 8.43 0.15 -4.45
C GLY A 233 7.00 0.53 -4.78
N PHE A 234 6.06 -0.24 -4.27
CA PHE A 234 4.62 -0.02 -4.33
C PHE A 234 3.99 -0.59 -3.06
N ASP A 235 2.91 -0.02 -2.57
CA ASP A 235 2.05 -0.28 -1.41
C ASP A 235 2.24 0.72 -0.27
N ASN A 236 3.44 1.32 -0.08
CA ASN A 236 3.78 2.16 1.07
C ASN A 236 3.61 1.39 2.39
N SER A 237 4.13 0.17 2.42
CA SER A 237 4.06 -0.69 3.60
C SER A 237 4.78 -0.05 4.80
N PRO A 238 4.36 -0.35 6.05
CA PRO A 238 5.02 0.17 7.25
C PRO A 238 6.53 -0.09 7.28
N GLY A 239 6.97 -1.24 6.77
CA GLY A 239 8.40 -1.60 6.67
C GLY A 239 9.21 -0.68 5.75
N SER A 240 8.59 -0.08 4.72
CA SER A 240 9.27 0.74 3.73
C SER A 240 9.98 1.97 4.32
N VAL A 241 9.45 2.51 5.41
CA VAL A 241 10.04 3.70 6.11
C VAL A 241 11.33 3.35 6.85
N THR A 242 11.44 2.11 7.33
CA THR A 242 12.58 1.64 8.13
C THR A 242 13.72 1.05 7.30
N MET A 243 13.52 0.89 6.00
CA MET A 243 14.58 0.45 5.08
C MET A 243 15.72 1.48 5.04
N VAL A 244 16.93 1.03 4.70
CA VAL A 244 18.11 1.90 4.66
C VAL A 244 18.76 1.86 3.26
N PRO A 245 18.59 2.96 2.48
CA PRO A 245 17.81 4.18 2.76
C PRO A 245 16.30 3.91 2.77
N PRO A 246 15.46 4.81 3.37
CA PRO A 246 14.00 4.69 3.32
C PRO A 246 13.47 4.57 1.89
N LEU A 247 12.60 3.59 1.66
CA LEU A 247 12.10 3.22 0.33
C LEU A 247 11.12 4.26 -0.22
N THR A 248 11.45 4.85 -1.35
CA THR A 248 10.53 5.61 -2.20
C THR A 248 9.51 4.63 -2.79
N THR A 249 8.23 4.94 -2.71
CA THR A 249 7.17 3.98 -3.07
C THR A 249 5.93 4.68 -3.61
N VAL A 250 4.95 3.92 -4.04
CA VAL A 250 3.61 4.40 -4.36
C VAL A 250 2.67 3.97 -3.24
N ASN A 251 1.95 4.93 -2.67
CA ASN A 251 0.94 4.64 -1.66
C ASN A 251 -0.34 4.14 -2.34
N ALA A 252 -0.63 2.86 -2.19
CA ALA A 252 -1.87 2.23 -2.60
C ALA A 252 -3.05 2.54 -1.66
N ASN A 253 -2.78 3.24 -0.56
CA ASN A 253 -3.76 3.59 0.46
C ASN A 253 -4.47 2.36 1.05
N THR A 254 -3.71 1.32 1.31
CA THR A 254 -4.20 -0.01 1.73
C THR A 254 -5.13 0.02 2.96
N PRO A 255 -4.83 0.79 4.04
CA PRO A 255 -5.76 0.93 5.15
C PRO A 255 -7.08 1.59 4.73
N ALA A 256 -7.04 2.56 3.81
CA ALA A 256 -8.25 3.20 3.31
C ALA A 256 -9.09 2.24 2.47
N LEU A 257 -8.48 1.28 1.78
CA LEU A 257 -9.21 0.23 1.06
C LEU A 257 -10.10 -0.56 2.02
N GLY A 258 -9.55 -1.06 3.14
CA GLY A 258 -10.31 -1.76 4.17
C GLY A 258 -11.41 -0.90 4.80
N TYR A 259 -11.09 0.35 5.17
CA TYR A 259 -12.05 1.28 5.75
C TYR A 259 -13.20 1.61 4.79
N ARG A 260 -12.88 1.99 3.56
CA ARG A 260 -13.87 2.33 2.53
C ARG A 260 -14.75 1.14 2.17
N ALA A 261 -14.19 -0.08 2.20
CA ALA A 261 -14.95 -1.29 1.92
C ALA A 261 -16.11 -1.49 2.88
N VAL A 262 -15.87 -1.33 4.20
CA VAL A 262 -16.93 -1.44 5.22
C VAL A 262 -17.98 -0.34 5.04
N GLY A 263 -17.55 0.91 4.88
CA GLY A 263 -18.48 2.02 4.65
C GLY A 263 -19.31 1.84 3.38
N LYS A 264 -18.66 1.44 2.29
CA LYS A 264 -19.30 1.22 0.99
C LYS A 264 -20.33 0.10 1.03
N ILE A 265 -19.98 -1.08 1.54
CA ILE A 265 -20.93 -2.21 1.56
C ILE A 265 -22.18 -1.89 2.40
N ILE A 266 -22.03 -1.12 3.48
CA ILE A 266 -23.16 -0.66 4.30
C ILE A 266 -24.03 0.34 3.52
N GLN A 267 -23.42 1.26 2.77
CA GLN A 267 -24.14 2.21 1.92
C GLN A 267 -24.89 1.48 0.80
N ASP A 268 -24.23 0.53 0.12
CA ASP A 268 -24.82 -0.26 -0.96
C ASP A 268 -26.04 -1.08 -0.47
N ILE A 269 -25.96 -1.71 0.71
CA ILE A 269 -27.07 -2.42 1.32
C ILE A 269 -28.26 -1.46 1.60
N LYS A 270 -27.98 -0.30 2.17
CA LYS A 270 -29.02 0.69 2.50
C LYS A 270 -29.69 1.28 1.25
N ALA A 271 -28.90 1.48 0.18
CA ALA A 271 -29.40 2.01 -1.09
C ALA A 271 -30.09 0.94 -1.95
N GLY A 272 -29.77 -0.34 -1.73
CA GLY A 272 -30.19 -1.44 -2.62
C GLY A 272 -29.48 -1.43 -3.97
N GLU A 273 -28.39 -0.68 -4.11
CA GLU A 273 -27.61 -0.53 -5.33
C GLU A 273 -26.14 -0.83 -5.04
N PHE A 274 -25.55 -1.71 -5.85
CA PHE A 274 -24.17 -2.17 -5.69
C PHE A 274 -23.35 -1.71 -6.88
N CYS A 275 -22.37 -0.82 -6.66
CA CYS A 275 -21.52 -0.26 -7.72
C CYS A 275 -20.04 -0.40 -7.38
N SER A 276 -19.20 -0.46 -8.42
CA SER A 276 -17.75 -0.43 -8.24
C SER A 276 -17.25 1.00 -7.99
N SER A 277 -16.12 1.12 -7.28
CA SER A 277 -15.46 2.40 -7.05
C SER A 277 -13.93 2.21 -7.03
N VAL A 278 -13.21 3.32 -7.18
CA VAL A 278 -11.75 3.34 -7.27
C VAL A 278 -11.22 4.36 -6.26
N LEU A 279 -10.15 4.01 -5.58
CA LEU A 279 -9.35 4.89 -4.72
C LEU A 279 -8.11 5.35 -5.49
N ASP A 280 -7.68 6.58 -5.26
CA ASP A 280 -6.48 7.12 -5.88
C ASP A 280 -5.22 6.56 -5.19
N SER A 281 -4.17 6.31 -5.97
CA SER A 281 -2.82 6.10 -5.49
C SER A 281 -1.99 7.35 -5.70
N HIS A 282 -0.92 7.51 -4.93
CA HIS A 282 -0.02 8.64 -5.07
C HIS A 282 1.43 8.27 -4.77
N PHE A 283 2.33 8.98 -5.43
CA PHE A 283 3.76 8.80 -5.27
C PHE A 283 4.26 9.34 -3.93
N VAL A 284 5.06 8.53 -3.21
CA VAL A 284 5.66 8.88 -1.92
C VAL A 284 7.18 8.92 -2.07
N LYS A 285 7.72 10.12 -2.17
CA LYS A 285 9.14 10.37 -2.34
C LYS A 285 9.88 10.19 -1.01
N ARG A 286 10.96 9.36 -1.03
CA ARG A 286 11.91 9.16 0.06
C ARG A 286 13.33 9.18 -0.49
N LEU A 287 14.26 8.42 0.07
CA LEU A 287 15.68 8.52 -0.27
C LEU A 287 16.17 7.50 -1.29
N SER A 288 15.47 6.38 -1.48
CA SER A 288 15.94 5.31 -2.36
C SER A 288 15.87 5.64 -3.85
N CYS A 289 15.13 6.65 -4.26
CA CYS A 289 15.17 7.17 -5.62
C CYS A 289 16.42 8.00 -5.94
N GLY A 290 17.16 8.44 -4.92
CA GLY A 290 18.33 9.30 -5.07
C GLY A 290 18.11 10.74 -4.60
N CYS A 291 16.89 11.09 -4.17
CA CYS A 291 16.63 12.39 -3.55
C CYS A 291 17.44 12.54 -2.26
N SER A 292 17.91 13.73 -1.99
CA SER A 292 18.53 14.08 -0.73
C SER A 292 17.49 14.56 0.29
N LEU A 293 17.81 14.48 1.57
CA LEU A 293 16.97 15.06 2.63
C LEU A 293 16.75 16.57 2.42
N HIS A 294 17.71 17.25 1.76
CA HIS A 294 17.67 18.69 1.51
C HIS A 294 16.80 19.09 0.32
N GLU A 295 16.54 18.18 -0.63
CA GLU A 295 15.66 18.46 -1.77
C GLU A 295 14.17 18.44 -1.40
N ASN A 296 13.83 17.89 -0.23
CA ASN A 296 12.47 17.89 0.31
C ASN A 296 12.19 19.11 1.19
N THR A 297 13.22 19.87 1.52
CA THR A 297 13.10 21.15 2.17
C THR A 297 13.40 22.21 1.11
N GLU A 298 12.39 22.73 0.42
CA GLU A 298 12.49 24.13 0.03
C GLU A 298 12.80 24.85 1.34
N HIS A 299 14.02 25.35 1.48
CA HIS A 299 14.44 26.07 2.65
C HIS A 299 13.49 27.24 2.83
N MET A 300 12.51 27.08 3.71
CA MET A 300 11.98 28.26 4.35
C MET A 300 13.15 28.85 5.16
N PRO A 301 13.67 30.02 4.83
CA PRO A 301 14.62 30.68 5.71
C PRO A 301 13.85 31.03 6.99
N ILE A 302 13.81 30.07 7.95
CA ILE A 302 13.33 30.38 9.30
C ILE A 302 14.38 31.28 9.87
N ASP A 303 14.14 32.58 9.73
CA ASP A 303 14.91 33.62 10.38
C ASP A 303 14.21 34.04 11.68
N ASN A 304 14.86 34.92 12.42
CA ASN A 304 14.32 35.43 13.68
C ASN A 304 13.03 36.28 13.51
N SER A 305 12.55 36.49 12.29
CA SER A 305 11.33 37.25 11.97
C SER A 305 10.17 36.32 11.59
N SER A 306 10.41 35.02 11.38
CA SER A 306 9.37 34.04 11.02
C SER A 306 8.37 33.89 12.16
N THR A 307 7.11 34.04 11.84
CA THR A 307 6.01 33.86 12.82
C THR A 307 5.68 32.39 13.02
N VAL A 308 5.01 32.06 14.13
CA VAL A 308 4.49 30.71 14.37
C VAL A 308 3.56 30.24 13.23
N THR A 309 2.82 31.19 12.63
CA THR A 309 1.93 30.92 11.49
C THR A 309 2.72 30.52 10.25
N ASP A 310 3.83 31.18 9.93
CA ASP A 310 4.68 30.86 8.79
C ASP A 310 5.31 29.48 8.95
N ILE A 311 5.73 29.13 10.17
CA ILE A 311 6.28 27.82 10.49
C ILE A 311 5.21 26.73 10.38
N LEU A 312 3.97 27.00 10.83
CA LEU A 312 2.84 26.08 10.74
C LEU A 312 2.42 25.84 9.29
N GLU A 313 2.34 26.88 8.44
CA GLU A 313 2.05 26.74 7.02
C GLU A 313 3.11 25.90 6.30
N TYR A 314 4.40 26.12 6.62
CA TYR A 314 5.48 25.30 6.09
C TYR A 314 5.41 23.84 6.55
N CYS A 315 5.11 23.59 7.84
CA CYS A 315 4.89 22.26 8.36
C CYS A 315 3.64 21.60 7.75
N ASP A 316 2.59 22.37 7.44
CA ASP A 316 1.40 21.89 6.76
C ASP A 316 1.71 21.37 5.35
N ASP A 317 2.56 22.06 4.58
CA ASP A 317 2.86 21.64 3.22
C ASP A 317 3.89 20.49 3.17
N SER A 318 4.91 20.50 4.02
CA SER A 318 6.01 19.52 3.93
C SER A 318 5.83 18.29 4.82
N ILE A 319 5.29 18.42 6.03
CA ILE A 319 5.14 17.32 6.99
C ILE A 319 3.69 16.84 7.01
N LEU A 320 2.73 17.75 7.11
CA LEU A 320 1.32 17.44 7.17
C LEU A 320 0.76 17.07 5.79
N GLY A 321 1.37 17.51 4.67
CA GLY A 321 1.02 17.06 3.33
C GLY A 321 1.11 15.53 3.20
N ASN A 322 2.15 14.93 3.78
CA ASN A 322 2.29 13.47 3.84
C ASN A 322 1.31 12.81 4.82
N ILE A 323 0.92 13.51 5.89
CA ILE A 323 -0.08 13.02 6.85
C ILE A 323 -1.50 13.22 6.31
N LYS A 324 -1.78 14.34 5.62
CA LYS A 324 -3.08 14.60 4.94
C LYS A 324 -3.39 13.53 3.90
N ASN A 325 -2.36 13.04 3.21
CA ASN A 325 -2.47 11.98 2.22
C ASN A 325 -2.46 10.58 2.85
N SER A 326 -2.31 10.44 4.17
CA SER A 326 -2.52 9.18 4.87
C SER A 326 -3.99 9.06 5.29
N PHE A 327 -4.49 7.83 5.30
CA PHE A 327 -5.88 7.55 5.71
C PHE A 327 -6.25 8.14 7.09
N PHE A 328 -5.31 8.07 8.04
CA PHE A 328 -5.49 8.65 9.37
C PHE A 328 -5.38 10.19 9.36
N GLY A 329 -4.77 10.79 8.33
CA GLY A 329 -4.56 12.23 8.24
C GLY A 329 -5.85 13.05 8.30
N THR A 330 -6.91 12.57 7.68
CA THR A 330 -8.20 13.28 7.66
C THR A 330 -8.93 13.25 9.02
N ILE A 331 -8.73 12.19 9.81
CA ILE A 331 -9.43 11.97 11.07
C ILE A 331 -8.63 12.53 12.27
N VAL A 332 -7.31 12.48 12.18
CA VAL A 332 -6.38 12.85 13.25
C VAL A 332 -5.82 14.25 13.04
N LEU A 333 -6.05 14.88 11.87
CA LEU A 333 -5.46 16.18 11.51
C LEU A 333 -5.77 17.28 12.52
N ASP A 334 -7.02 17.36 13.00
CA ASP A 334 -7.40 18.36 13.99
C ASP A 334 -6.69 18.14 15.34
N GLN A 335 -6.49 16.89 15.73
CA GLN A 335 -5.76 16.54 16.95
C GLN A 335 -4.27 16.75 16.79
N ILE A 336 -3.69 16.37 15.63
CA ILE A 336 -2.28 16.58 15.30
C ILE A 336 -1.99 18.07 15.17
N ASN A 337 -2.82 18.87 14.51
CA ASN A 337 -2.67 20.31 14.39
C ASN A 337 -2.68 20.99 15.77
N SER A 338 -3.53 20.55 16.69
CA SER A 338 -3.54 21.03 18.06
C SER A 338 -2.22 20.72 18.78
N ILE A 339 -1.74 19.46 18.68
CA ILE A 339 -0.48 19.02 19.30
C ILE A 339 0.73 19.76 18.69
N TRP A 340 0.78 19.89 17.36
CA TRP A 340 1.86 20.59 16.67
C TRP A 340 1.88 22.07 17.00
N LYS A 341 0.72 22.72 17.06
CA LYS A 341 0.63 24.11 17.49
C LYS A 341 1.21 24.32 18.89
N ASP A 342 0.85 23.46 19.83
CA ASP A 342 1.39 23.48 21.18
C ASP A 342 2.92 23.22 21.22
N ILE A 343 3.43 22.29 20.41
CA ILE A 343 4.87 21.98 20.33
C ILE A 343 5.64 23.15 19.74
N ILE A 344 5.15 23.79 18.66
CA ILE A 344 5.80 24.92 18.02
C ILE A 344 5.75 26.15 18.93
N GLU A 345 4.64 26.42 19.60
CA GLU A 345 4.56 27.48 20.60
C GLU A 345 5.60 27.30 21.72
N ILE A 346 5.83 26.05 22.15
CA ILE A 346 6.85 25.72 23.16
C ILE A 346 8.27 25.90 22.59
N ALA A 347 8.50 25.54 21.32
CA ALA A 347 9.82 25.57 20.69
C ALA A 347 10.27 26.99 20.29
N VAL A 348 9.33 27.87 19.92
CA VAL A 348 9.59 29.20 19.37
C VAL A 348 9.55 30.31 20.43
N LEU A 349 8.91 30.07 21.59
CA LEU A 349 8.90 31.06 22.67
C LEU A 349 10.32 31.33 23.24
N PRO A 350 10.72 32.59 23.44
CA PRO A 350 12.04 32.92 24.00
C PRO A 350 12.19 32.24 25.37
N LYS A 351 13.38 31.68 25.63
CA LYS A 351 13.77 30.88 26.81
C LYS A 351 13.69 31.64 28.15
N ALA A 352 12.52 32.19 28.50
CA ALA A 352 12.34 32.98 29.71
C ALA A 352 11.94 32.16 30.98
N LYS A 353 11.59 30.87 30.83
CA LYS A 353 11.33 29.98 31.99
C LYS A 353 11.77 28.55 31.72
N PRO A 354 12.32 27.84 32.72
CA PRO A 354 12.62 26.41 32.55
C PRO A 354 11.31 25.65 32.44
N TYR A 355 11.12 24.99 31.29
CA TYR A 355 9.99 24.10 31.04
C TYR A 355 10.14 22.81 31.86
N PRO A 356 9.05 22.27 32.42
CA PRO A 356 9.08 20.93 32.99
C PRO A 356 9.40 19.93 31.87
N LYS A 357 10.45 19.14 32.06
CA LYS A 357 10.98 18.19 31.05
C LYS A 357 9.97 17.17 30.54
N ASN A 358 8.83 17.02 31.19
CA ASN A 358 7.80 16.03 30.89
C ASN A 358 6.64 16.56 30.03
N LEU A 359 6.57 17.87 29.75
CA LEU A 359 5.40 18.46 29.06
C LEU A 359 5.26 17.99 27.61
N ILE A 360 6.40 17.72 26.95
CA ILE A 360 6.40 17.21 25.55
C ILE A 360 6.06 15.72 25.54
N VAL A 361 6.55 14.95 26.52
CA VAL A 361 6.28 13.50 26.62
C VAL A 361 4.82 13.24 26.97
N ASP A 362 4.24 14.03 27.90
CA ASP A 362 2.85 13.89 28.32
C ASP A 362 1.82 14.28 27.24
N LYS A 363 2.24 15.03 26.20
CA LYS A 363 1.38 15.39 25.06
C LYS A 363 1.54 14.47 23.84
N LEU A 364 2.60 13.66 23.81
CA LEU A 364 2.85 12.66 22.75
C LEU A 364 2.40 11.24 23.14
N MET A 365 2.05 11.00 24.41
CA MET A 365 1.42 9.78 24.91
C MET A 365 -0.10 9.96 25.08
#